data_cf442ce4ce77c29ffd089829c114bec0
#
_entry.id   cf442ce4ce77c29ffd089829c114bec0
#
_cell.length_a   1.000
_cell.length_b   1.000
_cell.length_c   1.000
_cell.angle_alpha   90.00
_cell.angle_beta   90.00
_cell.angle_gamma   90.00
#
_symmetry.space_group_name_H-M   'P 1'
#
loop_
_entity.id
_entity.type
_entity.pdbx_description
1 polymer ?
#
loop_
_entity_poly.entity_id
_entity_poly.type
_entity_poly.pdbx_seq_one_letter_code
_entity_poly.pdbx_strand_id
1 'polypeptide(L)'
;MTTADISDTLAPKSNQLDAVDLADGPRIFTIAECVTRSSEEQPTTIKLAEFPRPWKPGKNMRRVLAFCWGGKGSLYAGRRVLLYCDTNVLYAGEKVGGIRIRALSHIDGPMDAPIIKTRGQGGTWHVEPLTDAPTAETVAACTSTEELRAMWQAHPNLRPAINARVAQLSEPSEPLIPAATRGA
;
A
#
# COMPACT_ATOMS: atom_id res chain seq x y z
N MET A 1 32.04 9.93 -26.17
CA MET A 1 32.09 8.66 -25.40
C MET A 1 31.12 8.82 -24.24
N THR A 2 29.95 8.22 -24.32
CA THR A 2 28.93 8.25 -23.26
C THR A 2 29.40 7.28 -22.18
N THR A 3 29.68 7.79 -21.00
CA THR A 3 29.99 6.94 -19.85
C THR A 3 28.71 6.19 -19.49
N ALA A 4 28.59 4.93 -19.91
CA ALA A 4 27.48 4.09 -19.51
C ALA A 4 27.58 3.86 -17.99
N ASP A 5 26.57 4.26 -17.24
CA ASP A 5 26.47 3.94 -15.82
C ASP A 5 26.31 2.42 -15.70
N ILE A 6 27.09 1.79 -14.83
CA ILE A 6 27.02 0.35 -14.59
C ILE A 6 25.61 -0.05 -14.10
N SER A 7 24.88 0.88 -13.46
CA SER A 7 23.50 0.71 -13.01
C SER A 7 22.55 0.31 -14.15
N ASP A 8 22.78 0.82 -15.35
CA ASP A 8 21.96 0.47 -16.53
C ASP A 8 22.12 -0.99 -16.95
N THR A 9 23.25 -1.62 -16.58
CA THR A 9 23.51 -3.04 -16.86
C THR A 9 22.94 -3.98 -15.81
N LEU A 10 22.56 -3.47 -14.65
CA LEU A 10 21.99 -4.24 -13.53
C LEU A 10 20.47 -4.34 -13.60
N ALA A 11 19.84 -3.55 -14.45
CA ALA A 11 18.39 -3.61 -14.65
C ALA A 11 17.98 -5.01 -15.13
N PRO A 12 17.01 -5.67 -14.47
CA PRO A 12 16.52 -6.96 -14.93
C PRO A 12 16.00 -6.86 -16.37
N LYS A 13 16.36 -7.82 -17.23
CA LYS A 13 15.84 -7.91 -18.62
C LYS A 13 14.35 -8.27 -18.67
N SER A 14 13.69 -8.33 -17.57
CA SER A 14 12.27 -8.67 -17.46
C SER A 14 11.37 -7.53 -17.92
N ASN A 15 10.26 -7.88 -18.52
CA ASN A 15 9.20 -6.95 -18.95
C ASN A 15 8.12 -6.75 -17.86
N GLN A 16 8.38 -7.16 -16.62
CA GLN A 16 7.47 -7.05 -15.49
C GLN A 16 8.22 -6.68 -14.21
N LEU A 17 7.48 -6.29 -13.17
CA LEU A 17 7.99 -6.14 -11.81
C LEU A 17 8.48 -7.49 -11.30
N ASP A 18 9.73 -7.57 -10.87
CA ASP A 18 10.35 -8.78 -10.35
C ASP A 18 10.60 -8.70 -8.84
N ALA A 19 10.86 -9.86 -8.23
CA ALA A 19 11.15 -9.96 -6.80
C ALA A 19 12.39 -9.13 -6.40
N VAL A 20 13.38 -9.02 -7.28
CA VAL A 20 14.60 -8.23 -7.06
C VAL A 20 14.32 -6.74 -6.95
N ASP A 21 13.29 -6.22 -7.61
CA ASP A 21 12.89 -4.81 -7.51
C ASP A 21 12.33 -4.43 -6.12
N LEU A 22 12.05 -5.44 -5.30
CA LEU A 22 11.56 -5.32 -3.93
C LEU A 22 12.57 -5.85 -2.90
N ALA A 23 13.84 -6.00 -3.28
CA ALA A 23 14.90 -6.49 -2.39
C ALA A 23 15.15 -5.53 -1.22
N ASP A 24 14.98 -4.23 -1.44
CA ASP A 24 15.15 -3.19 -0.42
C ASP A 24 13.99 -3.13 0.59
N GLY A 25 12.93 -3.91 0.37
CA GLY A 25 11.80 -4.00 1.29
C GLY A 25 10.42 -3.83 0.64
N PRO A 26 9.38 -3.87 1.46
CA PRO A 26 8.00 -3.68 1.00
C PRO A 26 7.78 -2.28 0.40
N ARG A 27 7.01 -2.21 -0.69
CA ARG A 27 6.74 -0.96 -1.40
C ARG A 27 5.26 -0.84 -1.75
N ILE A 28 4.72 0.36 -1.57
CA ILE A 28 3.34 0.70 -1.94
C ILE A 28 3.33 1.13 -3.40
N PHE A 29 2.33 0.61 -4.13
CA PHE A 29 2.06 0.99 -5.50
C PHE A 29 0.59 1.35 -5.68
N THR A 30 0.33 2.36 -6.52
CA THR A 30 -1.00 2.71 -6.99
C THR A 30 -1.27 2.01 -8.32
N ILE A 31 -2.41 1.36 -8.43
CA ILE A 31 -2.81 0.70 -9.68
C ILE A 31 -3.31 1.75 -10.66
N ALA A 32 -2.61 1.91 -11.78
CA ALA A 32 -3.02 2.79 -12.87
C ALA A 32 -4.06 2.10 -13.76
N GLU A 33 -3.85 0.82 -14.07
CA GLU A 33 -4.72 0.03 -14.94
C GLU A 33 -4.60 -1.47 -14.63
N CYS A 34 -5.69 -2.20 -14.74
CA CYS A 34 -5.70 -3.66 -14.68
C CYS A 34 -6.35 -4.25 -15.94
N VAL A 35 -5.56 -4.98 -16.71
CA VAL A 35 -6.01 -5.66 -17.94
C VAL A 35 -5.97 -7.16 -17.74
N THR A 36 -7.03 -7.86 -18.18
CA THR A 36 -7.09 -9.32 -18.13
C THR A 36 -7.32 -9.88 -19.52
N ARG A 37 -6.45 -10.83 -19.92
CA ARG A 37 -6.53 -11.57 -21.18
C ARG A 37 -6.46 -13.07 -20.89
N SER A 38 -7.58 -13.73 -20.89
CA SER A 38 -7.72 -15.14 -20.47
C SER A 38 -6.91 -16.14 -21.30
N SER A 39 -6.52 -15.79 -22.51
CA SER A 39 -5.72 -16.64 -23.42
C SER A 39 -4.22 -16.64 -23.13
N GLU A 40 -3.73 -15.72 -22.28
CA GLU A 40 -2.31 -15.63 -21.96
C GLU A 40 -1.95 -16.50 -20.76
N GLU A 41 -0.71 -16.99 -20.72
CA GLU A 41 -0.18 -17.76 -19.57
C GLU A 41 -0.22 -16.92 -18.28
N GLN A 42 0.08 -15.63 -18.38
CA GLN A 42 -0.07 -14.63 -17.32
C GLN A 42 -1.24 -13.70 -17.66
N PRO A 43 -2.49 -14.11 -17.39
CA PRO A 43 -3.68 -13.45 -17.94
C PRO A 43 -3.98 -12.08 -17.36
N THR A 44 -3.34 -11.68 -16.27
CA THR A 44 -3.59 -10.39 -15.60
C THR A 44 -2.34 -9.55 -15.60
N THR A 45 -2.44 -8.36 -16.17
CA THR A 45 -1.38 -7.34 -16.21
C THR A 45 -1.86 -6.10 -15.49
N ILE A 46 -1.15 -5.68 -14.45
CA ILE A 46 -1.46 -4.51 -13.62
C ILE A 46 -0.38 -3.47 -13.84
N LYS A 47 -0.73 -2.33 -14.44
CA LYS A 47 0.15 -1.18 -14.54
C LYS A 47 0.18 -0.44 -13.22
N LEU A 48 1.37 -0.06 -12.79
CA LEU A 48 1.65 0.64 -11.55
C LEU A 48 2.01 2.10 -11.88
N ALA A 49 1.49 3.05 -11.12
CA ALA A 49 1.75 4.47 -11.38
C ALA A 49 3.22 4.83 -11.08
N GLU A 50 3.80 4.23 -10.05
CA GLU A 50 5.14 4.55 -9.54
C GLU A 50 6.25 3.65 -10.11
N PHE A 51 5.93 2.75 -11.08
CA PHE A 51 6.90 1.82 -11.61
C PHE A 51 6.70 1.58 -13.12
N PRO A 52 7.76 1.62 -13.93
CA PRO A 52 7.65 1.59 -15.40
C PRO A 52 7.23 0.23 -15.97
N ARG A 53 7.48 -0.85 -15.23
CA ARG A 53 7.12 -2.21 -15.63
C ARG A 53 5.86 -2.68 -14.90
N PRO A 54 4.91 -3.36 -15.59
CA PRO A 54 3.69 -3.83 -14.97
C PRO A 54 3.96 -4.99 -13.99
N TRP A 55 3.11 -5.13 -13.01
CA TRP A 55 3.04 -6.31 -12.19
C TRP A 55 2.11 -7.35 -12.83
N LYS A 56 2.58 -8.58 -12.93
CA LYS A 56 1.79 -9.72 -13.39
C LYS A 56 1.60 -10.71 -12.22
N PRO A 57 0.50 -10.60 -11.46
CA PRO A 57 0.29 -11.41 -10.27
C PRO A 57 0.12 -12.88 -10.60
N GLY A 58 0.81 -13.74 -9.87
CA GLY A 58 0.61 -15.18 -9.91
C GLY A 58 -0.79 -15.58 -9.43
N LYS A 59 -1.20 -16.82 -9.69
CA LYS A 59 -2.58 -17.30 -9.50
C LYS A 59 -3.12 -17.07 -8.07
N ASN A 60 -2.30 -17.27 -7.03
CA ASN A 60 -2.73 -17.03 -5.66
C ASN A 60 -2.93 -15.53 -5.37
N MET A 61 -2.06 -14.66 -5.86
CA MET A 61 -2.21 -13.22 -5.67
C MET A 61 -3.44 -12.68 -6.42
N ARG A 62 -3.78 -13.25 -7.59
CA ARG A 62 -5.04 -12.94 -8.27
C ARG A 62 -6.28 -13.37 -7.47
N ARG A 63 -6.21 -14.53 -6.78
CA ARG A 63 -7.28 -14.96 -5.86
C ARG A 63 -7.44 -13.98 -4.70
N VAL A 64 -6.33 -13.53 -4.11
CA VAL A 64 -6.33 -12.54 -3.05
C VAL A 64 -7.00 -11.23 -3.52
N LEU A 65 -6.60 -10.70 -4.68
CA LEU A 65 -7.20 -9.49 -5.25
C LEU A 65 -8.71 -9.67 -5.50
N ALA A 66 -9.10 -10.80 -6.10
CA ALA A 66 -10.51 -11.09 -6.40
C ALA A 66 -11.35 -11.28 -5.13
N PHE A 67 -10.77 -11.84 -4.07
CA PHE A 67 -11.43 -12.01 -2.78
C PHE A 67 -11.64 -10.66 -2.08
N CYS A 68 -10.60 -9.84 -2.03
CA CYS A 68 -10.64 -8.57 -1.31
C CYS A 68 -11.36 -7.45 -2.08
N TRP A 69 -11.24 -7.40 -3.41
CA TRP A 69 -11.74 -6.31 -4.23
C TRP A 69 -12.82 -6.70 -5.24
N GLY A 70 -13.13 -8.00 -5.34
CA GLY A 70 -14.03 -8.54 -6.35
C GLY A 70 -13.33 -8.87 -7.67
N GLY A 71 -14.01 -9.63 -8.53
CA GLY A 71 -13.42 -10.16 -9.77
C GLY A 71 -13.27 -9.16 -10.94
N LYS A 72 -13.79 -7.94 -10.81
CA LYS A 72 -13.77 -6.94 -11.90
C LYS A 72 -12.49 -6.09 -11.83
N GLY A 73 -11.47 -6.43 -12.62
CA GLY A 73 -10.19 -5.71 -12.65
C GLY A 73 -10.30 -4.23 -13.01
N SER A 74 -11.35 -3.82 -13.75
CA SER A 74 -11.60 -2.40 -14.07
C SER A 74 -11.84 -1.52 -12.83
N LEU A 75 -12.22 -2.12 -11.70
CA LEU A 75 -12.44 -1.40 -10.44
C LEU A 75 -11.14 -1.24 -9.62
N TYR A 76 -10.02 -1.77 -10.08
CA TYR A 76 -8.76 -1.72 -9.34
C TYR A 76 -7.98 -0.42 -9.55
N ALA A 77 -8.26 0.33 -10.61
CA ALA A 77 -7.62 1.61 -10.88
C ALA A 77 -7.82 2.59 -9.71
N GLY A 78 -6.74 3.27 -9.30
CA GLY A 78 -6.70 4.17 -8.15
C GLY A 78 -6.51 3.47 -6.80
N ARG A 79 -6.69 2.14 -6.71
CA ARG A 79 -6.45 1.39 -5.48
C ARG A 79 -4.95 1.17 -5.27
N ARG A 80 -4.55 1.01 -4.01
CA ARG A 80 -3.14 0.84 -3.63
C ARG A 80 -2.89 -0.53 -3.05
N VAL A 81 -1.70 -1.05 -3.32
CA VAL A 81 -1.24 -2.35 -2.88
C VAL A 81 0.16 -2.24 -2.29
N LEU A 82 0.39 -2.83 -1.12
CA LEU A 82 1.71 -3.03 -0.53
C LEU A 82 2.23 -4.39 -0.97
N LEU A 83 3.26 -4.36 -1.81
CA LEU A 83 3.94 -5.55 -2.32
C LEU A 83 5.28 -5.75 -1.60
N TYR A 84 5.69 -7.00 -1.44
CA TYR A 84 7.00 -7.38 -0.92
C TYR A 84 7.55 -8.63 -1.60
N CYS A 85 8.86 -8.83 -1.50
CA CYS A 85 9.53 -10.03 -1.94
C CYS A 85 9.44 -11.11 -0.85
N ASP A 86 8.77 -12.22 -1.14
CA ASP A 86 8.80 -13.41 -0.30
C ASP A 86 9.92 -14.33 -0.80
N THR A 87 11.02 -14.37 -0.07
CA THR A 87 12.22 -15.16 -0.41
C THR A 87 12.02 -16.68 -0.30
N ASN A 88 10.91 -17.14 0.30
CA ASN A 88 10.60 -18.58 0.43
C ASN A 88 9.85 -19.15 -0.77
N VAL A 89 9.57 -18.33 -1.78
CA VAL A 89 8.92 -18.82 -3.00
C VAL A 89 9.90 -19.69 -3.78
N LEU A 90 9.46 -20.94 -4.04
CA LEU A 90 10.24 -21.91 -4.80
C LEU A 90 9.75 -21.95 -6.26
N TYR A 91 10.70 -22.08 -7.18
CA TYR A 91 10.46 -22.44 -8.56
C TYR A 91 11.45 -23.56 -8.95
N ALA A 92 10.95 -24.68 -9.46
CA ALA A 92 11.75 -25.86 -9.77
C ALA A 92 12.64 -26.36 -8.62
N GLY A 93 12.22 -26.13 -7.35
CA GLY A 93 12.97 -26.53 -6.16
C GLY A 93 13.95 -25.49 -5.63
N GLU A 94 14.22 -24.43 -6.38
CA GLU A 94 15.11 -23.34 -5.96
C GLU A 94 14.34 -22.15 -5.39
N LYS A 95 14.92 -21.47 -4.40
CA LYS A 95 14.38 -20.25 -3.82
C LYS A 95 14.64 -19.07 -4.77
N VAL A 96 13.67 -18.74 -5.58
CA VAL A 96 13.77 -17.64 -6.55
C VAL A 96 13.15 -16.34 -6.05
N GLY A 97 12.44 -16.40 -4.92
CA GLY A 97 11.64 -15.29 -4.45
C GLY A 97 10.35 -15.09 -5.26
N GLY A 98 9.42 -14.36 -4.70
CA GLY A 98 8.17 -14.05 -5.39
C GLY A 98 7.46 -12.85 -4.79
N ILE A 99 6.75 -12.11 -5.65
CA ILE A 99 6.02 -10.93 -5.21
C ILE A 99 4.72 -11.33 -4.53
N ARG A 100 4.49 -10.81 -3.33
CA ARG A 100 3.33 -11.09 -2.50
C ARG A 100 2.65 -9.81 -2.05
N ILE A 101 1.34 -9.88 -1.83
CA ILE A 101 0.53 -8.82 -1.24
C ILE A 101 0.65 -8.91 0.28
N ARG A 102 0.97 -7.79 0.93
CA ARG A 102 0.93 -7.64 2.38
C ARG A 102 -0.30 -6.88 2.85
N ALA A 103 -0.64 -5.78 2.16
CA ALA A 103 -1.78 -4.95 2.51
C ALA A 103 -2.46 -4.39 1.25
N LEU A 104 -3.74 -4.08 1.37
CA LEU A 104 -4.59 -3.54 0.31
C LEU A 104 -5.39 -2.34 0.82
N SER A 105 -5.51 -1.29 0.01
CA SER A 105 -6.46 -0.20 0.28
C SER A 105 -7.90 -0.64 -0.01
N HIS A 106 -8.88 0.13 0.44
CA HIS A 106 -10.31 -0.14 0.19
C HIS A 106 -10.77 -1.51 0.70
N ILE A 107 -10.27 -1.91 1.85
CA ILE A 107 -10.79 -2.99 2.68
C ILE A 107 -10.98 -2.43 4.09
N ASP A 108 -12.08 -2.80 4.76
CA ASP A 108 -12.49 -2.21 6.04
C ASP A 108 -11.73 -2.79 7.24
N GLY A 109 -11.02 -3.90 7.06
CA GLY A 109 -10.24 -4.58 8.09
C GLY A 109 -9.39 -5.69 7.51
N PRO A 110 -8.62 -6.41 8.36
CA PRO A 110 -7.84 -7.57 7.95
C PRO A 110 -8.71 -8.64 7.31
N MET A 111 -8.21 -9.27 6.26
CA MET A 111 -8.93 -10.31 5.51
C MET A 111 -8.06 -11.56 5.31
N ASP A 112 -8.67 -12.74 5.46
CA ASP A 112 -8.03 -14.02 5.22
C ASP A 112 -8.51 -14.63 3.90
N ALA A 113 -7.78 -14.36 2.82
CA ALA A 113 -8.12 -14.81 1.48
C ALA A 113 -7.76 -16.30 1.27
N PRO A 114 -8.65 -17.12 0.70
CA PRO A 114 -8.35 -18.52 0.39
C PRO A 114 -7.34 -18.62 -0.75
N ILE A 115 -6.29 -19.41 -0.55
CA ILE A 115 -5.27 -19.74 -1.55
C ILE A 115 -5.09 -21.24 -1.69
N ILE A 116 -4.38 -21.65 -2.74
CA ILE A 116 -3.93 -23.03 -2.92
C ILE A 116 -2.41 -23.05 -2.73
N LYS A 117 -1.94 -23.76 -1.69
CA LYS A 117 -0.51 -23.92 -1.42
C LYS A 117 0.14 -24.91 -2.37
N THR A 118 -0.43 -26.10 -2.44
CA THR A 118 -0.04 -27.18 -3.34
C THR A 118 -1.28 -27.87 -3.90
N ARG A 119 -1.11 -28.77 -4.87
CA ARG A 119 -2.23 -29.54 -5.44
C ARG A 119 -2.95 -30.30 -4.33
N GLY A 120 -4.23 -29.97 -4.10
CA GLY A 120 -5.07 -30.57 -3.06
C GLY A 120 -4.92 -29.96 -1.66
N GLN A 121 -4.01 -29.01 -1.43
CA GLN A 121 -3.87 -28.31 -0.15
C GLN A 121 -4.27 -26.85 -0.27
N GLY A 122 -5.38 -26.50 0.36
CA GLY A 122 -5.80 -25.12 0.58
C GLY A 122 -4.98 -24.44 1.68
N GLY A 123 -5.17 -23.14 1.81
CA GLY A 123 -4.63 -22.31 2.88
C GLY A 123 -5.26 -20.94 2.85
N THR A 124 -4.86 -20.10 3.76
CA THR A 124 -5.27 -18.70 3.84
C THR A 124 -4.08 -17.79 3.62
N TRP A 125 -4.36 -16.61 3.07
CA TRP A 125 -3.41 -15.52 2.90
C TRP A 125 -3.95 -14.31 3.64
N HIS A 126 -3.25 -13.91 4.69
CA HIS A 126 -3.61 -12.76 5.49
C HIS A 126 -3.25 -11.47 4.76
N VAL A 127 -4.19 -10.53 4.73
CA VAL A 127 -4.05 -9.21 4.09
C VAL A 127 -4.48 -8.15 5.08
N GLU A 128 -3.59 -7.22 5.36
CA GLU A 128 -3.87 -6.06 6.20
C GLU A 128 -4.51 -4.92 5.41
N PRO A 129 -5.33 -4.09 6.03
CA PRO A 129 -5.77 -2.85 5.41
C PRO A 129 -4.57 -1.91 5.23
N LEU A 130 -4.42 -1.38 4.01
CA LEU A 130 -3.44 -0.35 3.73
C LEU A 130 -4.05 1.01 4.10
N THR A 131 -3.79 1.44 5.32
CA THR A 131 -4.10 2.80 5.75
C THR A 131 -3.07 3.77 5.18
N ASP A 132 -3.50 4.95 4.81
CA ASP A 132 -2.58 6.03 4.48
C ASP A 132 -1.73 6.30 5.72
N ALA A 133 -0.41 6.33 5.54
CA ALA A 133 0.41 6.90 6.59
C ALA A 133 -0.09 8.34 6.80
N PRO A 134 -0.47 8.72 8.04
CA PRO A 134 -0.95 10.06 8.28
C PRO A 134 0.13 11.06 7.85
N THR A 135 -0.31 12.11 7.19
CA THR A 135 0.54 13.24 6.81
C THR A 135 0.42 14.33 7.85
N ALA A 136 1.30 15.34 7.82
CA ALA A 136 1.16 16.51 8.67
C ALA A 136 -0.20 17.23 8.46
N GLU A 137 -0.74 17.18 7.24
CA GLU A 137 -2.05 17.71 6.90
C GLU A 137 -3.19 16.89 7.53
N THR A 138 -3.11 15.56 7.50
CA THR A 138 -4.06 14.68 8.18
C THR A 138 -4.06 14.92 9.69
N VAL A 139 -2.87 15.10 10.28
CA VAL A 139 -2.71 15.45 11.70
C VAL A 139 -3.35 16.80 12.01
N ALA A 140 -3.14 17.81 11.17
CA ALA A 140 -3.72 19.16 11.35
C ALA A 140 -5.25 19.16 11.25
N ALA A 141 -5.83 18.29 10.41
CA ALA A 141 -7.27 18.14 10.25
C ALA A 141 -7.93 17.27 11.35
N CYS A 142 -7.16 16.49 12.08
CA CYS A 142 -7.67 15.60 13.12
C CYS A 142 -8.21 16.40 14.32
N THR A 143 -9.41 16.05 14.80
CA THR A 143 -10.07 16.66 15.96
C THR A 143 -10.16 15.72 17.17
N SER A 144 -9.78 14.46 17.00
CA SER A 144 -9.82 13.43 18.03
C SER A 144 -8.45 13.29 18.69
N THR A 145 -8.40 13.52 19.99
CA THR A 145 -7.19 13.32 20.81
C THR A 145 -6.79 11.85 20.93
N GLU A 146 -7.75 10.94 20.83
CA GLU A 146 -7.51 9.51 20.86
C GLU A 146 -6.83 9.03 19.57
N GLU A 147 -7.31 9.46 18.42
CA GLU A 147 -6.68 9.21 17.12
C GLU A 147 -5.28 9.80 17.06
N LEU A 148 -5.08 11.02 17.56
CA LEU A 148 -3.76 11.66 17.63
C LEU A 148 -2.79 10.86 18.51
N ARG A 149 -3.25 10.26 19.62
CA ARG A 149 -2.42 9.37 20.47
C ARG A 149 -2.03 8.09 19.73
N ALA A 150 -2.95 7.47 19.01
CA ALA A 150 -2.66 6.29 18.19
C ALA A 150 -1.63 6.62 17.09
N MET A 151 -1.79 7.74 16.40
CA MET A 151 -0.82 8.22 15.41
C MET A 151 0.55 8.51 16.04
N TRP A 152 0.61 9.06 17.23
CA TRP A 152 1.85 9.37 17.94
C TRP A 152 2.68 8.13 18.27
N GLN A 153 2.02 7.02 18.61
CA GLN A 153 2.67 5.74 18.86
C GLN A 153 3.18 5.09 17.58
N ALA A 154 2.36 5.14 16.52
CA ALA A 154 2.64 4.46 15.26
C ALA A 154 3.62 5.21 14.34
N HIS A 155 3.68 6.56 14.44
CA HIS A 155 4.43 7.42 13.49
C HIS A 155 5.38 8.39 14.21
N PRO A 156 6.59 7.94 14.62
CA PRO A 156 7.56 8.78 15.35
C PRO A 156 7.95 10.07 14.63
N ASN A 157 7.98 10.04 13.29
CA ASN A 157 8.30 11.19 12.44
C ASN A 157 7.26 12.31 12.48
N LEU A 158 6.02 12.02 12.90
CA LEU A 158 4.93 12.99 12.99
C LEU A 158 4.71 13.54 14.40
N ARG A 159 5.44 13.05 15.39
CA ARG A 159 5.30 13.50 16.79
C ARG A 159 5.32 15.02 17.00
N PRO A 160 6.19 15.80 16.34
CA PRO A 160 6.17 17.26 16.47
C PRO A 160 4.84 17.87 16.02
N ALA A 161 4.32 17.44 14.87
CA ALA A 161 3.04 17.92 14.34
C ALA A 161 1.86 17.51 15.23
N ILE A 162 1.89 16.26 15.72
CA ILE A 162 0.84 15.73 16.61
C ILE A 162 0.81 16.48 17.94
N ASN A 163 1.96 16.75 18.56
CA ASN A 163 2.05 17.51 19.80
C ASN A 163 1.51 18.93 19.64
N ALA A 164 1.86 19.60 18.52
CA ALA A 164 1.33 20.92 18.20
C ALA A 164 -0.20 20.89 18.05
N ARG A 165 -0.75 19.87 17.39
CA ARG A 165 -2.21 19.75 17.23
C ARG A 165 -2.93 19.45 18.53
N VAL A 166 -2.39 18.58 19.39
CA VAL A 166 -2.94 18.30 20.71
C VAL A 166 -2.97 19.56 21.58
N ALA A 167 -1.91 20.39 21.53
CA ALA A 167 -1.88 21.66 22.25
C ALA A 167 -3.01 22.60 21.78
N GLN A 168 -3.21 22.73 20.46
CA GLN A 168 -4.30 23.54 19.90
C GLN A 168 -5.69 23.07 20.35
N LEU A 169 -5.91 21.75 20.43
CA LEU A 169 -7.18 21.19 20.88
C LEU A 169 -7.39 21.31 22.40
N SER A 170 -6.31 21.51 23.15
CA SER A 170 -6.34 21.64 24.61
C SER A 170 -6.45 23.10 25.08
N GLU A 171 -6.24 24.08 24.19
CA GLU A 171 -6.47 25.49 24.50
C GLU A 171 -7.98 25.74 24.57
N PRO A 172 -8.52 26.24 25.68
CA PRO A 172 -9.92 26.65 25.77
C PRO A 172 -10.13 27.82 24.80
N SER A 173 -11.09 27.67 23.89
CA SER A 173 -11.53 28.74 23.02
C SER A 173 -11.94 29.94 23.92
N GLU A 174 -11.15 31.01 23.92
CA GLU A 174 -11.58 32.29 24.56
C GLU A 174 -12.92 32.69 23.97
N PRO A 175 -13.96 32.97 24.78
CA PRO A 175 -15.20 33.50 24.26
C PRO A 175 -14.91 34.92 23.78
N LEU A 176 -15.19 35.18 22.50
CA LEU A 176 -15.27 36.53 21.94
C LEU A 176 -16.38 37.29 22.69
N ILE A 177 -16.04 38.00 23.75
CA ILE A 177 -16.94 38.91 24.39
C ILE A 177 -16.94 40.17 23.51
N PRO A 178 -18.07 40.53 22.88
CA PRO A 178 -18.14 41.81 22.18
C PRO A 178 -18.01 42.96 23.21
N ALA A 179 -17.10 43.86 22.93
CA ALA A 179 -16.90 45.05 23.75
C ALA A 179 -18.25 45.80 23.90
N ALA A 180 -18.77 45.85 25.13
CA ALA A 180 -19.93 46.62 25.47
C ALA A 180 -19.63 48.09 25.23
N THR A 181 -20.30 48.68 24.24
CA THR A 181 -20.34 50.12 23.97
C THR A 181 -20.91 50.81 25.21
N ARG A 182 -20.05 51.50 25.97
CA ARG A 182 -20.54 52.50 26.93
C ARG A 182 -20.99 53.71 26.15
N GLY A 183 -22.28 53.90 26.01
CA GLY A 183 -22.89 55.16 25.66
C GLY A 183 -23.06 56.02 26.90
N ALA A 184 -22.69 57.26 26.76
CA ALA A 184 -22.84 58.31 27.73
C ALA A 184 -24.31 58.71 27.97
#